data_1a3b1245173b4725aad641d08407b5e0
#
_entry.id   1a3b1245173b4725aad641d08407b5e0
#
_cell.length_a   1.000
_cell.length_b   1.000
_cell.length_c   1.000
_cell.angle_alpha   90.00
_cell.angle_beta   90.00
_cell.angle_gamma   90.00
#
_symmetry.space_group_name_H-M   'P 1'
#
loop_
_entity.id
_entity.type
_entity.pdbx_description
1 polymer ?
#
loop_
_entity_poly.entity_id
_entity_poly.type
_entity_poly.pdbx_seq_one_letter_code
_entity_poly.pdbx_strand_id
1 'polypeptide(L)'
;MSSPQQPPAYSEPEYAKSDRNKVEYPWYLQSIEKHLLPETQQLLETYSNVPRDQQSQHVHKIRDQAWAIRSYPCTGLGVWLVPFISRSPAYPIILQRLRSGATFMDIGCFLVGDMRRLVFDGAPSANLDRFDAHFILADIMSPEENPELQALKGSVDIISISAVMHQWDWKDQLEAAKKLVAFAKPGALVMGYQIGNVEAKEVVNSTLQVCQWRHDPVSFAKMWDQVGAGTDSKWEAQAWLRSWDDMGWDPADQAWLEPGDTVIDFVVSRTH
;
A
#
# COMPACT_ATOMS: atom_id res chain seq x y z
N MET A 1 10.34 -15.23 -35.71
CA MET A 1 9.77 -15.34 -34.34
C MET A 1 10.78 -14.67 -33.41
N SER A 2 10.54 -13.44 -33.02
CA SER A 2 11.43 -12.70 -32.12
C SER A 2 11.20 -13.23 -30.71
N SER A 3 12.27 -13.61 -30.02
CA SER A 3 12.21 -14.00 -28.61
C SER A 3 11.60 -12.86 -27.78
N PRO A 4 10.74 -13.14 -26.78
CA PRO A 4 10.24 -12.12 -25.90
C PRO A 4 11.43 -11.42 -25.22
N GLN A 5 11.54 -10.11 -25.38
CA GLN A 5 12.49 -9.29 -24.65
C GLN A 5 12.19 -9.44 -23.15
N GLN A 6 13.17 -9.93 -22.39
CA GLN A 6 13.09 -9.89 -20.92
C GLN A 6 12.89 -8.43 -20.49
N PRO A 7 11.95 -8.16 -19.57
CA PRO A 7 11.80 -6.82 -19.01
C PRO A 7 13.14 -6.37 -18.42
N PRO A 8 13.46 -5.06 -18.48
CA PRO A 8 14.69 -4.53 -17.92
C PRO A 8 14.78 -4.95 -16.45
N ALA A 9 15.96 -5.45 -16.07
CA ALA A 9 16.21 -5.87 -14.69
C ALA A 9 15.96 -4.66 -13.77
N TYR A 10 15.03 -4.81 -12.82
CA TYR A 10 14.76 -3.80 -11.81
C TYR A 10 16.08 -3.42 -11.10
N SER A 11 16.48 -2.16 -11.22
CA SER A 11 17.61 -1.61 -10.50
C SER A 11 17.11 -0.96 -9.23
N GLU A 12 17.51 -1.54 -8.11
CA GLU A 12 17.16 -1.03 -6.80
C GLU A 12 17.81 0.34 -6.56
N PRO A 13 17.06 1.38 -6.11
CA PRO A 13 17.66 2.66 -5.75
C PRO A 13 18.77 2.50 -4.70
N GLU A 14 19.81 3.34 -4.73
CA GLU A 14 20.95 3.26 -3.81
C GLU A 14 20.55 3.26 -2.33
N TYR A 15 19.54 4.06 -1.96
CA TYR A 15 19.03 4.09 -0.58
C TYR A 15 18.41 2.77 -0.12
N ALA A 16 17.93 1.97 -1.04
CA ALA A 16 17.35 0.67 -0.73
C ALA A 16 18.40 -0.43 -0.57
N LYS A 17 19.65 -0.14 -0.95
CA LYS A 17 20.80 -1.06 -0.82
C LYS A 17 21.48 -0.97 0.54
N SER A 18 21.11 0.02 1.38
CA SER A 18 21.68 0.17 2.73
C SER A 18 21.33 -1.01 3.63
N ASP A 19 22.28 -1.38 4.46
CA ASP A 19 22.30 -2.50 5.44
C ASP A 19 20.96 -3.18 5.72
N ARG A 20 20.67 -4.23 4.98
CA ARG A 20 19.54 -5.13 5.16
C ARG A 20 19.77 -5.96 6.41
N ASN A 21 18.72 -6.20 7.20
CA ASN A 21 18.70 -7.06 8.40
C ASN A 21 19.13 -6.41 9.71
N LYS A 22 19.16 -5.08 9.85
CA LYS A 22 19.38 -4.47 11.16
C LYS A 22 18.12 -4.61 12.03
N VAL A 23 18.16 -5.53 13.00
CA VAL A 23 17.15 -5.64 14.06
C VAL A 23 17.18 -4.46 15.06
N GLU A 24 18.11 -3.54 14.88
CA GLU A 24 18.30 -2.32 15.65
C GLU A 24 17.40 -1.16 15.19
N TYR A 25 16.71 -1.30 14.07
CA TYR A 25 15.77 -0.28 13.63
C TYR A 25 14.60 -0.16 14.61
N PRO A 26 14.17 1.07 14.97
CA PRO A 26 13.09 1.30 15.92
C PRO A 26 11.75 0.70 15.48
N TRP A 27 11.61 0.41 14.19
CA TRP A 27 10.44 -0.23 13.61
C TRP A 27 10.56 -1.75 13.45
N TYR A 28 11.59 -2.41 14.02
CA TYR A 28 11.64 -3.87 14.11
C TYR A 28 11.17 -4.32 15.49
N LEU A 29 9.94 -4.81 15.58
CA LEU A 29 9.39 -5.31 16.82
C LEU A 29 9.85 -6.76 17.06
N GLN A 30 10.25 -7.05 18.30
CA GLN A 30 10.59 -8.43 18.69
C GLN A 30 9.38 -9.35 18.62
N SER A 31 8.18 -8.84 18.92
CA SER A 31 6.92 -9.55 18.76
C SER A 31 5.89 -8.70 18.02
N ILE A 32 5.24 -9.33 17.04
CA ILE A 32 4.12 -8.73 16.27
C ILE A 32 2.77 -9.38 16.61
N GLU A 33 2.71 -10.17 17.68
CA GLU A 33 1.49 -10.89 18.12
C GLU A 33 0.32 -9.96 18.40
N LYS A 34 0.59 -8.74 18.87
CA LYS A 34 -0.46 -7.74 19.12
C LYS A 34 -1.26 -7.35 17.88
N HIS A 35 -0.74 -7.62 16.70
CA HIS A 35 -1.43 -7.40 15.43
C HIS A 35 -2.21 -8.63 14.94
N LEU A 36 -2.13 -9.76 15.63
CA LEU A 36 -2.98 -10.92 15.41
C LEU A 36 -4.38 -10.69 15.98
N LEU A 37 -5.07 -9.72 15.40
CA LEU A 37 -6.46 -9.40 15.77
C LEU A 37 -7.41 -10.57 15.49
N PRO A 38 -8.57 -10.66 16.14
CA PRO A 38 -9.52 -11.76 15.93
C PRO A 38 -9.87 -12.00 14.47
N GLU A 39 -10.08 -10.92 13.69
CA GLU A 39 -10.34 -10.99 12.25
C GLU A 39 -9.15 -11.56 11.46
N THR A 40 -7.92 -11.18 11.82
CA THR A 40 -6.69 -11.71 11.20
C THR A 40 -6.53 -13.18 11.52
N GLN A 41 -6.74 -13.57 12.78
CA GLN A 41 -6.69 -14.97 13.19
C GLN A 41 -7.72 -15.83 12.46
N GLN A 42 -8.92 -15.29 12.25
CA GLN A 42 -9.96 -15.98 11.49
C GLN A 42 -9.56 -16.14 10.02
N LEU A 43 -9.01 -15.11 9.39
CA LEU A 43 -8.50 -15.19 8.01
C LEU A 43 -7.40 -16.24 7.87
N LEU A 44 -6.42 -16.25 8.77
CA LEU A 44 -5.35 -17.24 8.78
C LEU A 44 -5.87 -18.66 8.94
N GLU A 45 -6.86 -18.87 9.81
CA GLU A 45 -7.45 -20.19 10.05
C GLU A 45 -8.31 -20.66 8.88
N THR A 46 -9.22 -19.81 8.39
CA THR A 46 -10.23 -20.23 7.40
C THR A 46 -9.75 -20.11 5.96
N TYR A 47 -8.83 -19.20 5.67
CA TYR A 47 -8.36 -18.95 4.32
C TYR A 47 -6.98 -19.56 4.06
N SER A 48 -6.05 -19.44 5.01
CA SER A 48 -4.69 -19.94 4.88
C SER A 48 -4.47 -21.32 5.54
N ASN A 49 -5.48 -21.87 6.21
CA ASN A 49 -5.42 -23.15 6.94
C ASN A 49 -4.29 -23.19 8.00
N VAL A 50 -3.99 -22.07 8.63
CA VAL A 50 -3.01 -21.98 9.72
C VAL A 50 -3.73 -22.12 11.05
N PRO A 51 -3.53 -23.25 11.80
CA PRO A 51 -4.15 -23.45 13.11
C PRO A 51 -3.78 -22.33 14.07
N ARG A 52 -4.70 -22.00 14.99
CA ARG A 52 -4.53 -20.86 15.90
C ARG A 52 -3.27 -20.94 16.77
N ASP A 53 -2.92 -22.12 17.22
CA ASP A 53 -1.72 -22.39 18.02
C ASP A 53 -0.41 -22.24 17.24
N GLN A 54 -0.46 -22.20 15.91
CA GLN A 54 0.69 -22.02 15.03
C GLN A 54 0.80 -20.62 14.44
N GLN A 55 -0.24 -19.79 14.58
CA GLN A 55 -0.33 -18.48 13.90
C GLN A 55 0.80 -17.53 14.33
N SER A 56 1.11 -17.46 15.62
CA SER A 56 2.21 -16.60 16.10
C SER A 56 3.54 -16.98 15.45
N GLN A 57 3.91 -18.25 15.50
CA GLN A 57 5.15 -18.71 14.87
C GLN A 57 5.16 -18.46 13.35
N HIS A 58 4.01 -18.69 12.71
CA HIS A 58 3.85 -18.50 11.27
C HIS A 58 4.11 -17.04 10.86
N VAL A 59 3.43 -16.08 11.51
CA VAL A 59 3.55 -14.66 11.13
C VAL A 59 4.94 -14.08 11.42
N HIS A 60 5.60 -14.52 12.51
CA HIS A 60 6.98 -14.12 12.77
C HIS A 60 7.94 -14.66 11.70
N LYS A 61 7.79 -15.92 11.32
CA LYS A 61 8.59 -16.52 10.24
C LYS A 61 8.42 -15.73 8.93
N ILE A 62 7.19 -15.38 8.55
CA ILE A 62 6.92 -14.58 7.35
C ILE A 62 7.54 -13.20 7.47
N ARG A 63 7.36 -12.51 8.62
CA ARG A 63 7.98 -11.21 8.89
C ARG A 63 9.50 -11.27 8.69
N ASP A 64 10.17 -12.28 9.25
CA ASP A 64 11.62 -12.39 9.19
C ASP A 64 12.12 -12.66 7.76
N GLN A 65 11.39 -13.48 7.00
CA GLN A 65 11.67 -13.70 5.58
C GLN A 65 11.50 -12.43 4.76
N ALA A 66 10.40 -11.69 4.98
CA ALA A 66 10.15 -10.42 4.31
C ALA A 66 11.16 -9.34 4.72
N TRP A 67 11.56 -9.32 6.00
CA TRP A 67 12.58 -8.41 6.53
C TRP A 67 13.93 -8.63 5.86
N ALA A 68 14.30 -9.88 5.61
CA ALA A 68 15.54 -10.22 4.90
C ALA A 68 15.56 -9.73 3.45
N ILE A 69 14.38 -9.55 2.83
CA ILE A 69 14.24 -8.96 1.49
C ILE A 69 14.27 -7.43 1.58
N ARG A 70 13.44 -6.86 2.49
CA ARG A 70 13.28 -5.42 2.69
C ARG A 70 12.99 -5.07 4.15
N SER A 71 13.87 -4.29 4.76
CA SER A 71 13.76 -3.86 6.17
C SER A 71 12.88 -2.61 6.32
N TYR A 72 11.70 -2.61 5.67
CA TYR A 72 10.76 -1.50 5.76
C TYR A 72 9.96 -1.49 7.08
N PRO A 73 9.51 -0.29 7.53
CA PRO A 73 8.68 -0.18 8.72
C PRO A 73 7.44 -1.10 8.70
N CYS A 74 6.71 -1.13 7.60
CA CYS A 74 5.53 -1.99 7.46
C CYS A 74 5.85 -3.49 7.69
N THR A 75 7.04 -3.93 7.30
CA THR A 75 7.50 -5.31 7.53
C THR A 75 7.82 -5.55 9.00
N GLY A 76 8.69 -4.73 9.57
CA GLY A 76 9.20 -4.91 10.94
C GLY A 76 8.14 -4.72 12.01
N LEU A 77 7.23 -3.77 11.81
CA LEU A 77 6.10 -3.52 12.69
C LEU A 77 5.00 -4.59 12.58
N GLY A 78 4.96 -5.36 11.49
CA GLY A 78 3.90 -6.35 11.27
C GLY A 78 2.51 -5.74 10.99
N VAL A 79 2.45 -4.46 10.59
CA VAL A 79 1.19 -3.75 10.36
C VAL A 79 0.36 -4.35 9.23
N TRP A 80 0.97 -5.08 8.32
CA TRP A 80 0.31 -5.84 7.25
C TRP A 80 -0.65 -6.92 7.75
N LEU A 81 -0.55 -7.31 9.04
CA LEU A 81 -1.49 -8.23 9.68
C LEU A 81 -2.86 -7.60 9.94
N VAL A 82 -2.95 -6.27 9.96
CA VAL A 82 -4.21 -5.59 10.21
C VAL A 82 -4.93 -5.35 8.88
N PRO A 83 -6.17 -5.83 8.71
CA PRO A 83 -6.91 -5.68 7.45
C PRO A 83 -7.48 -4.26 7.29
N PHE A 84 -6.65 -3.29 6.92
CA PHE A 84 -7.01 -1.86 6.88
C PHE A 84 -8.16 -1.53 5.96
N ILE A 85 -8.23 -2.18 4.80
CA ILE A 85 -9.28 -1.90 3.82
C ILE A 85 -10.69 -2.06 4.43
N SER A 86 -10.86 -3.03 5.34
CA SER A 86 -12.13 -3.27 6.02
C SER A 86 -12.48 -2.19 7.03
N ARG A 87 -11.53 -1.35 7.43
CA ARG A 87 -11.69 -0.24 8.37
C ARG A 87 -11.93 1.09 7.65
N SER A 88 -11.78 1.13 6.34
CA SER A 88 -12.08 2.33 5.54
C SER A 88 -13.59 2.57 5.47
N PRO A 89 -14.06 3.82 5.61
CA PRO A 89 -15.45 4.18 5.37
C PRO A 89 -15.96 3.80 3.98
N ALA A 90 -15.07 3.66 3.00
CA ALA A 90 -15.40 3.24 1.65
C ALA A 90 -15.63 1.73 1.49
N TYR A 91 -15.28 0.91 2.50
CA TYR A 91 -15.33 -0.54 2.38
C TYR A 91 -16.68 -1.11 1.90
N PRO A 92 -17.85 -0.66 2.40
CA PRO A 92 -19.13 -1.15 1.92
C PRO A 92 -19.36 -0.91 0.42
N ILE A 93 -18.99 0.28 -0.09
CA ILE A 93 -19.17 0.61 -1.51
C ILE A 93 -18.17 -0.15 -2.38
N ILE A 94 -16.95 -0.39 -1.89
CA ILE A 94 -15.94 -1.22 -2.56
C ILE A 94 -16.49 -2.63 -2.73
N LEU A 95 -16.97 -3.26 -1.66
CA LEU A 95 -17.55 -4.60 -1.71
C LEU A 95 -18.75 -4.68 -2.66
N GLN A 96 -19.63 -3.68 -2.65
CA GLN A 96 -20.76 -3.61 -3.56
C GLN A 96 -20.30 -3.59 -5.02
N ARG A 97 -19.33 -2.72 -5.36
CA ARG A 97 -18.77 -2.61 -6.70
C ARG A 97 -18.07 -3.90 -7.15
N LEU A 98 -17.27 -4.51 -6.29
CA LEU A 98 -16.59 -5.77 -6.58
C LEU A 98 -17.58 -6.91 -6.85
N ARG A 99 -18.66 -7.02 -6.05
CA ARG A 99 -19.74 -7.99 -6.30
C ARG A 99 -20.46 -7.77 -7.64
N SER A 100 -20.41 -6.55 -8.16
CA SER A 100 -20.95 -6.20 -9.48
C SER A 100 -19.93 -6.34 -10.61
N GLY A 101 -18.78 -6.94 -10.36
CA GLY A 101 -17.73 -7.19 -11.36
C GLY A 101 -16.81 -6.02 -11.63
N ALA A 102 -16.67 -5.07 -10.69
CA ALA A 102 -15.74 -3.96 -10.82
C ALA A 102 -14.28 -4.43 -10.87
N THR A 103 -13.48 -3.80 -11.72
CA THR A 103 -12.03 -4.00 -11.80
C THR A 103 -11.35 -3.28 -10.64
N PHE A 104 -10.52 -4.02 -9.90
CA PHE A 104 -9.75 -3.50 -8.78
C PHE A 104 -8.25 -3.55 -9.10
N MET A 105 -7.54 -2.44 -8.87
CA MET A 105 -6.09 -2.34 -9.01
C MET A 105 -5.49 -1.92 -7.68
N ASP A 106 -4.54 -2.70 -7.17
CA ASP A 106 -3.77 -2.34 -5.97
C ASP A 106 -2.36 -1.92 -6.37
N ILE A 107 -1.96 -0.72 -5.98
CA ILE A 107 -0.68 -0.11 -6.33
C ILE A 107 0.26 -0.17 -5.12
N GLY A 108 1.48 -0.64 -5.37
CA GLY A 108 2.49 -0.74 -4.33
C GLY A 108 2.19 -1.84 -3.32
N CYS A 109 1.61 -2.93 -3.79
CA CYS A 109 1.33 -4.11 -2.99
C CYS A 109 2.60 -4.75 -2.36
N PHE A 110 3.74 -4.08 -2.51
CA PHE A 110 5.04 -4.39 -1.92
C PHE A 110 5.45 -5.85 -2.18
N LEU A 111 5.70 -6.61 -1.12
CA LEU A 111 6.10 -8.01 -1.23
C LEU A 111 4.93 -8.98 -1.46
N VAL A 112 3.72 -8.51 -1.80
CA VAL A 112 2.55 -9.40 -1.95
C VAL A 112 2.84 -10.52 -2.95
N GLY A 113 3.55 -10.24 -4.05
CA GLY A 113 3.99 -11.26 -4.98
C GLY A 113 4.93 -12.29 -4.34
N ASP A 114 5.91 -11.83 -3.58
CA ASP A 114 6.88 -12.68 -2.87
C ASP A 114 6.27 -13.24 -1.58
N MET A 115 5.51 -12.44 -0.83
CA MET A 115 4.76 -12.91 0.34
C MET A 115 3.66 -13.90 -0.05
N ARG A 116 3.04 -13.78 -1.22
CA ARG A 116 2.14 -14.80 -1.74
C ARG A 116 2.82 -16.16 -1.78
N ARG A 117 4.04 -16.24 -2.29
CA ARG A 117 4.83 -17.48 -2.25
C ARG A 117 5.14 -17.91 -0.82
N LEU A 118 5.52 -16.96 0.04
CA LEU A 118 5.91 -17.25 1.43
C LEU A 118 4.70 -17.60 2.32
N VAL A 119 3.58 -16.89 2.17
CA VAL A 119 2.38 -17.06 3.03
C VAL A 119 1.52 -18.23 2.55
N PHE A 120 1.42 -18.44 1.23
CA PHE A 120 0.48 -19.39 0.65
C PHE A 120 1.14 -20.66 0.07
N ASP A 121 2.36 -20.58 -0.47
CA ASP A 121 3.04 -21.77 -1.02
C ASP A 121 3.58 -22.71 0.06
N GLY A 122 3.66 -22.25 1.31
CA GLY A 122 4.01 -23.10 2.45
C GLY A 122 2.88 -24.00 2.96
N ALA A 123 1.66 -23.80 2.49
CA ALA A 123 0.50 -24.62 2.86
C ALA A 123 0.18 -25.57 1.71
N PRO A 124 0.19 -26.91 1.92
CA PRO A 124 -0.07 -27.91 0.87
C PRO A 124 -1.45 -27.82 0.20
N SER A 125 -2.32 -26.94 0.70
CA SER A 125 -3.69 -26.74 0.23
C SER A 125 -4.02 -25.27 -0.07
N ALA A 126 -3.03 -24.39 -0.15
CA ALA A 126 -3.28 -23.01 -0.55
C ALA A 126 -3.81 -23.00 -1.98
N ASN A 127 -5.11 -22.81 -2.07
CA ASN A 127 -5.84 -22.80 -3.34
C ASN A 127 -5.54 -21.43 -4.00
N LEU A 128 -4.38 -21.34 -4.66
CA LEU A 128 -3.97 -20.14 -5.41
C LEU A 128 -4.99 -19.79 -6.50
N ASP A 129 -5.77 -20.77 -6.94
CA ASP A 129 -6.89 -20.61 -7.89
C ASP A 129 -8.05 -19.78 -7.32
N ARG A 130 -8.07 -19.52 -5.99
CA ARG A 130 -9.07 -18.62 -5.37
C ARG A 130 -8.73 -17.14 -5.53
N PHE A 131 -7.48 -16.81 -5.87
CA PHE A 131 -7.02 -15.44 -6.00
C PHE A 131 -6.80 -15.14 -7.49
N ASP A 132 -7.88 -14.77 -8.17
CA ASP A 132 -7.84 -14.33 -9.58
C ASP A 132 -7.22 -12.92 -9.63
N ALA A 133 -5.91 -12.85 -9.37
CA ALA A 133 -5.15 -11.61 -9.42
C ALA A 133 -3.98 -11.75 -10.39
N HIS A 134 -3.88 -10.77 -11.27
CA HIS A 134 -2.76 -10.59 -12.18
C HIS A 134 -1.75 -9.61 -11.58
N PHE A 135 -0.48 -10.00 -11.51
CA PHE A 135 0.60 -9.18 -10.97
C PHE A 135 1.42 -8.58 -12.09
N ILE A 136 1.53 -7.26 -12.10
CA ILE A 136 2.32 -6.50 -13.06
C ILE A 136 3.50 -5.87 -12.32
N LEU A 137 4.72 -6.22 -12.70
CA LEU A 137 5.92 -5.55 -12.23
C LEU A 137 6.18 -4.33 -13.12
N ALA A 138 5.93 -3.14 -12.58
CA ALA A 138 6.09 -1.88 -13.29
C ALA A 138 6.43 -0.74 -12.34
N ASP A 139 7.06 0.30 -12.88
CA ASP A 139 7.23 1.58 -12.18
C ASP A 139 6.04 2.49 -12.48
N ILE A 140 5.33 2.91 -11.44
CA ILE A 140 4.20 3.83 -11.57
C ILE A 140 4.64 5.23 -12.02
N MET A 141 5.91 5.57 -11.84
CA MET A 141 6.49 6.83 -12.32
C MET A 141 6.81 6.77 -13.82
N SER A 142 6.88 5.58 -14.42
CA SER A 142 7.12 5.34 -15.85
C SER A 142 6.15 4.28 -16.41
N PRO A 143 4.82 4.45 -16.24
CA PRO A 143 3.84 3.44 -16.62
C PRO A 143 3.81 3.16 -18.13
N GLU A 144 4.26 4.12 -18.95
CA GLU A 144 4.37 4.01 -20.39
C GLU A 144 5.36 2.96 -20.86
N GLU A 145 6.31 2.58 -20.03
CA GLU A 145 7.34 1.58 -20.35
C GLU A 145 6.82 0.14 -20.24
N ASN A 146 5.66 -0.06 -19.61
CA ASN A 146 5.08 -1.39 -19.42
C ASN A 146 3.79 -1.58 -20.25
N PRO A 147 3.81 -2.44 -21.30
CA PRO A 147 2.64 -2.66 -22.18
C PRO A 147 1.42 -3.25 -21.45
N GLU A 148 1.63 -4.12 -20.44
CA GLU A 148 0.52 -4.71 -19.67
C GLU A 148 -0.19 -3.63 -18.85
N LEU A 149 0.59 -2.73 -18.23
CA LEU A 149 0.04 -1.60 -17.49
C LEU A 149 -0.68 -0.62 -18.43
N GLN A 150 -0.12 -0.39 -19.64
CA GLN A 150 -0.78 0.45 -20.64
C GLN A 150 -2.13 -0.11 -21.10
N ALA A 151 -2.30 -1.42 -21.16
CA ALA A 151 -3.56 -2.06 -21.53
C ALA A 151 -4.69 -1.78 -20.50
N LEU A 152 -4.36 -1.37 -19.29
CA LEU A 152 -5.33 -1.03 -18.24
C LEU A 152 -5.82 0.43 -18.28
N LYS A 153 -5.32 1.27 -19.18
CA LYS A 153 -5.74 2.67 -19.28
C LYS A 153 -7.26 2.78 -19.44
N GLY A 154 -7.87 3.63 -18.61
CA GLY A 154 -9.30 3.91 -18.63
C GLY A 154 -10.20 2.70 -18.36
N SER A 155 -9.67 1.63 -17.75
CA SER A 155 -10.39 0.38 -17.55
C SER A 155 -10.63 0.01 -16.07
N VAL A 156 -10.08 0.77 -15.13
CA VAL A 156 -10.11 0.45 -13.70
C VAL A 156 -11.24 1.18 -12.98
N ASP A 157 -12.04 0.45 -12.22
CA ASP A 157 -13.15 1.00 -11.44
C ASP A 157 -12.73 1.45 -10.04
N ILE A 158 -11.75 0.75 -9.44
CA ILE A 158 -11.25 1.03 -8.09
C ILE A 158 -9.74 0.91 -8.10
N ILE A 159 -9.04 1.98 -7.70
CA ILE A 159 -7.59 2.00 -7.50
C ILE A 159 -7.33 2.11 -6.00
N SER A 160 -6.63 1.13 -5.45
CA SER A 160 -6.10 1.15 -4.08
C SER A 160 -4.64 1.56 -4.11
N ILE A 161 -4.26 2.54 -3.28
CA ILE A 161 -2.87 2.94 -3.09
C ILE A 161 -2.65 3.27 -1.61
N SER A 162 -2.05 2.33 -0.90
CA SER A 162 -1.89 2.42 0.56
C SER A 162 -0.42 2.41 0.95
N ALA A 163 -0.03 3.34 1.83
CA ALA A 163 1.33 3.48 2.36
C ALA A 163 2.43 3.63 1.28
N VAL A 164 2.11 4.24 0.14
CA VAL A 164 3.04 4.45 -0.98
C VAL A 164 3.42 5.91 -1.13
N MET A 165 2.43 6.79 -1.37
CA MET A 165 2.69 8.16 -1.81
C MET A 165 3.46 8.99 -0.78
N HIS A 166 3.29 8.76 0.52
CA HIS A 166 4.01 9.49 1.57
C HIS A 166 5.53 9.30 1.57
N GLN A 167 6.06 8.44 0.69
CA GLN A 167 7.49 8.26 0.51
C GLN A 167 8.12 9.35 -0.38
N TRP A 168 7.30 10.17 -1.04
CA TRP A 168 7.71 11.19 -1.98
C TRP A 168 7.42 12.60 -1.47
N ASP A 169 8.08 13.59 -2.08
CA ASP A 169 7.78 15.00 -1.91
C ASP A 169 6.44 15.36 -2.59
N TRP A 170 6.01 16.61 -2.43
CA TRP A 170 4.77 17.11 -3.05
C TRP A 170 4.72 16.89 -4.56
N LYS A 171 5.81 17.21 -5.25
CA LYS A 171 5.88 17.16 -6.71
C LYS A 171 5.71 15.73 -7.21
N ASP A 172 6.42 14.80 -6.63
CA ASP A 172 6.40 13.40 -7.05
C ASP A 172 5.07 12.72 -6.67
N GLN A 173 4.46 13.08 -5.53
CA GLN A 173 3.09 12.64 -5.21
C GLN A 173 2.08 13.13 -6.25
N LEU A 174 2.16 14.40 -6.64
CA LEU A 174 1.30 14.98 -7.68
C LEU A 174 1.47 14.26 -9.03
N GLU A 175 2.71 14.01 -9.45
CA GLU A 175 2.99 13.31 -10.72
C GLU A 175 2.53 11.86 -10.68
N ALA A 176 2.77 11.14 -9.58
CA ALA A 176 2.24 9.79 -9.39
C ALA A 176 0.71 9.76 -9.47
N ALA A 177 0.02 10.68 -8.79
CA ALA A 177 -1.43 10.77 -8.84
C ALA A 177 -1.95 11.06 -10.27
N LYS A 178 -1.31 11.94 -11.04
CA LYS A 178 -1.66 12.19 -12.46
C LYS A 178 -1.50 10.94 -13.32
N LYS A 179 -0.48 10.11 -13.05
CA LYS A 179 -0.27 8.85 -13.77
C LYS A 179 -1.30 7.79 -13.39
N LEU A 180 -1.66 7.71 -12.10
CA LEU A 180 -2.70 6.81 -11.60
C LEU A 180 -4.06 7.07 -12.26
N VAL A 181 -4.46 8.34 -12.38
CA VAL A 181 -5.80 8.67 -12.91
C VAL A 181 -5.98 8.31 -14.39
N ALA A 182 -4.88 8.08 -15.10
CA ALA A 182 -4.95 7.57 -16.48
C ALA A 182 -5.58 6.17 -16.59
N PHE A 183 -5.52 5.38 -15.52
CA PHE A 183 -6.13 4.04 -15.47
C PHE A 183 -7.61 4.08 -15.10
N ALA A 184 -8.07 5.15 -14.45
CA ALA A 184 -9.40 5.26 -13.88
C ALA A 184 -10.49 5.47 -14.95
N LYS A 185 -11.57 4.68 -14.86
CA LYS A 185 -12.82 4.95 -15.61
C LYS A 185 -13.50 6.23 -15.12
N PRO A 186 -14.41 6.84 -15.90
CA PRO A 186 -15.39 7.76 -15.34
C PRO A 186 -16.17 7.10 -14.20
N GLY A 187 -16.32 7.80 -13.08
CA GLY A 187 -16.94 7.26 -11.86
C GLY A 187 -16.07 6.32 -11.03
N ALA A 188 -14.79 6.17 -11.39
CA ALA A 188 -13.84 5.36 -10.59
C ALA A 188 -13.58 5.97 -9.21
N LEU A 189 -13.11 5.11 -8.30
CA LEU A 189 -12.61 5.51 -6.98
C LEU A 189 -11.11 5.30 -6.91
N VAL A 190 -10.40 6.26 -6.30
CA VAL A 190 -9.05 6.07 -5.77
C VAL A 190 -9.14 6.10 -4.26
N MET A 191 -8.60 5.09 -3.58
CA MET A 191 -8.72 4.99 -2.14
C MET A 191 -7.43 4.45 -1.53
N GLY A 192 -7.26 4.70 -0.24
CA GLY A 192 -6.12 4.19 0.49
C GLY A 192 -5.84 5.02 1.73
N TYR A 193 -4.69 4.79 2.30
CA TYR A 193 -4.17 5.57 3.42
C TYR A 193 -2.68 5.81 3.23
N GLN A 194 -2.17 6.83 3.92
CA GLN A 194 -0.74 7.10 3.99
C GLN A 194 -0.40 7.80 5.31
N ILE A 195 0.89 7.96 5.59
CA ILE A 195 1.30 8.81 6.71
C ILE A 195 1.06 10.27 6.30
N GLY A 196 0.25 10.95 7.08
CA GLY A 196 0.01 12.38 7.02
C GLY A 196 0.48 13.06 8.31
N ASN A 197 0.12 14.30 8.49
CA ASN A 197 0.39 15.05 9.71
C ASN A 197 -0.82 15.92 10.06
N VAL A 198 -0.98 16.25 11.33
CA VAL A 198 -2.03 17.19 11.78
C VAL A 198 -1.91 18.57 11.14
N GLU A 199 -0.70 18.92 10.70
CA GLU A 199 -0.38 20.12 9.95
C GLU A 199 0.50 19.74 8.75
N ALA A 200 0.04 20.04 7.52
CA ALA A 200 0.75 19.66 6.31
C ALA A 200 2.14 20.25 6.26
N LYS A 201 3.14 19.42 6.01
CA LYS A 201 4.54 19.84 5.99
C LYS A 201 5.45 18.94 5.16
N GLU A 202 6.58 19.47 4.76
CA GLU A 202 7.69 18.68 4.27
C GLU A 202 8.50 18.13 5.47
N VAL A 203 8.89 16.87 5.39
CA VAL A 203 9.77 16.21 6.34
C VAL A 203 10.97 15.63 5.60
N VAL A 204 12.13 15.65 6.24
CA VAL A 204 13.32 14.99 5.71
C VAL A 204 13.50 13.68 6.45
N ASN A 205 13.37 12.58 5.72
CA ASN A 205 13.70 11.27 6.29
C ASN A 205 15.20 11.19 6.50
N SER A 206 15.65 11.31 7.75
CA SER A 206 17.07 11.35 8.12
C SER A 206 17.82 10.06 7.77
N THR A 207 17.12 8.93 7.72
CA THR A 207 17.72 7.62 7.37
C THR A 207 17.92 7.49 5.87
N LEU A 208 16.96 7.94 5.07
CA LEU A 208 16.98 7.81 3.61
C LEU A 208 17.50 9.06 2.90
N GLN A 209 17.62 10.18 3.62
CA GLN A 209 18.03 11.49 3.07
C GLN A 209 17.14 11.95 1.92
N VAL A 210 15.83 11.67 2.01
CA VAL A 210 14.82 12.07 1.02
C VAL A 210 13.80 12.98 1.65
N CYS A 211 13.32 13.96 0.88
CA CYS A 211 12.20 14.81 1.24
C CYS A 211 10.90 14.05 1.04
N GLN A 212 10.01 14.17 2.01
CA GLN A 212 8.69 13.55 1.99
C GLN A 212 7.65 14.60 2.35
N TRP A 213 6.51 14.57 1.69
CA TRP A 213 5.42 15.45 2.05
C TRP A 213 4.38 14.73 2.91
N ARG A 214 4.04 15.32 4.05
CA ARG A 214 2.96 14.88 4.93
C ARG A 214 1.74 15.73 4.69
N HIS A 215 0.67 15.10 4.22
CA HIS A 215 -0.61 15.78 4.01
C HIS A 215 -1.43 15.89 5.31
N ASP A 216 -2.15 17.00 5.44
CA ASP A 216 -3.42 17.08 6.13
C ASP A 216 -4.59 16.98 5.12
N PRO A 217 -5.85 16.90 5.55
CA PRO A 217 -6.99 16.80 4.62
C PRO A 217 -7.09 17.95 3.62
N VAL A 218 -6.71 19.16 4.02
CA VAL A 218 -6.79 20.37 3.16
C VAL A 218 -5.75 20.30 2.05
N SER A 219 -4.50 20.02 2.40
CA SER A 219 -3.42 19.92 1.42
C SER A 219 -3.62 18.72 0.50
N PHE A 220 -4.19 17.62 0.99
CA PHE A 220 -4.52 16.46 0.17
C PHE A 220 -5.58 16.80 -0.89
N ALA A 221 -6.67 17.46 -0.50
CA ALA A 221 -7.68 17.92 -1.44
C ALA A 221 -7.10 18.88 -2.48
N LYS A 222 -6.25 19.84 -2.05
CA LYS A 222 -5.55 20.76 -2.96
C LYS A 222 -4.66 20.03 -3.99
N MET A 223 -4.00 18.96 -3.59
CA MET A 223 -3.22 18.14 -4.53
C MET A 223 -4.15 17.52 -5.60
N TRP A 224 -5.31 16.99 -5.21
CA TRP A 224 -6.27 16.41 -6.15
C TRP A 224 -6.93 17.43 -7.09
N ASP A 225 -7.12 18.69 -6.63
CA ASP A 225 -7.50 19.78 -7.52
C ASP A 225 -6.45 20.01 -8.63
N GLN A 226 -5.16 19.95 -8.26
CA GLN A 226 -4.06 20.08 -9.22
C GLN A 226 -3.96 18.85 -10.16
N VAL A 227 -4.26 17.65 -9.66
CA VAL A 227 -4.36 16.44 -10.50
C VAL A 227 -5.44 16.65 -11.55
N GLY A 228 -6.63 17.08 -11.15
CA GLY A 228 -7.74 17.33 -12.06
C GLY A 228 -7.39 18.37 -13.14
N ALA A 229 -6.83 19.51 -12.73
CA ALA A 229 -6.40 20.57 -13.64
C ALA A 229 -5.31 20.10 -14.63
N GLY A 230 -4.41 19.21 -14.18
CA GLY A 230 -3.32 18.70 -15.02
C GLY A 230 -3.68 17.51 -15.91
N THR A 231 -4.88 16.92 -15.76
CA THR A 231 -5.31 15.72 -16.49
C THR A 231 -6.66 15.88 -17.20
N ASP A 232 -7.17 17.10 -17.27
CA ASP A 232 -8.49 17.43 -17.85
C ASP A 232 -9.59 16.49 -17.30
N SER A 233 -9.59 16.32 -15.99
CA SER A 233 -10.53 15.47 -15.26
C SER A 233 -11.00 16.16 -13.98
N LYS A 234 -12.08 15.67 -13.38
CA LYS A 234 -12.60 16.24 -12.12
C LYS A 234 -12.66 15.17 -11.05
N TRP A 235 -12.19 15.55 -9.88
CA TRP A 235 -12.07 14.64 -8.73
C TRP A 235 -12.64 15.31 -7.49
N GLU A 236 -13.36 14.54 -6.70
CA GLU A 236 -13.81 14.93 -5.37
C GLU A 236 -13.03 14.12 -4.35
N ALA A 237 -12.16 14.80 -3.60
CA ALA A 237 -11.31 14.19 -2.60
C ALA A 237 -11.91 14.36 -1.20
N GLN A 238 -12.10 13.24 -0.51
CA GLN A 238 -12.45 13.19 0.90
C GLN A 238 -11.29 12.54 1.65
N ALA A 239 -10.81 13.18 2.71
CA ALA A 239 -9.71 12.68 3.50
C ALA A 239 -9.93 12.96 4.99
N TRP A 240 -9.44 12.04 5.83
CA TRP A 240 -9.61 12.10 7.28
C TRP A 240 -8.30 11.77 7.97
N LEU A 241 -7.98 12.49 9.03
CA LEU A 241 -6.93 12.06 9.94
C LEU A 241 -7.48 10.96 10.86
N ARG A 242 -6.70 9.91 11.01
CA ARG A 242 -7.00 8.76 11.86
C ARG A 242 -5.86 8.58 12.86
N SER A 243 -6.20 8.34 14.11
CA SER A 243 -5.19 7.97 15.11
C SER A 243 -4.58 6.59 14.80
N TRP A 244 -3.41 6.32 15.38
CA TRP A 244 -2.80 5.00 15.26
C TRP A 244 -3.70 3.91 15.83
N ASP A 245 -4.39 4.19 16.96
CA ASP A 245 -5.34 3.26 17.59
C ASP A 245 -6.54 2.96 16.68
N ASP A 246 -7.08 3.97 15.97
CA ASP A 246 -8.16 3.75 14.98
C ASP A 246 -7.74 2.82 13.86
N MET A 247 -6.45 2.82 13.54
CA MET A 247 -5.86 1.92 12.54
C MET A 247 -5.54 0.54 13.14
N GLY A 248 -5.65 0.37 14.46
CA GLY A 248 -5.26 -0.86 15.15
C GLY A 248 -3.75 -0.97 15.36
N TRP A 249 -3.04 0.16 15.36
CA TRP A 249 -1.61 0.24 15.62
C TRP A 249 -1.34 0.87 16.97
N ASP A 250 -0.32 0.38 17.66
CA ASP A 250 0.11 0.95 18.92
C ASP A 250 0.87 2.28 18.67
N PRO A 251 0.42 3.40 19.25
CA PRO A 251 1.12 4.67 19.12
C PRO A 251 2.58 4.62 19.58
N ALA A 252 2.91 3.78 20.55
CA ALA A 252 4.28 3.62 21.04
C ALA A 252 5.23 3.06 19.97
N ASP A 253 4.74 2.24 19.06
CA ASP A 253 5.53 1.71 17.94
C ASP A 253 5.80 2.76 16.86
N GLN A 254 5.10 3.88 16.91
CA GLN A 254 5.22 4.97 15.94
C GLN A 254 6.04 6.16 16.48
N ALA A 255 6.62 6.04 17.70
CA ALA A 255 7.37 7.11 18.35
C ALA A 255 8.63 7.58 17.61
N TRP A 256 9.06 6.86 16.58
CA TRP A 256 10.17 7.22 15.70
C TRP A 256 9.76 8.17 14.57
N LEU A 257 8.47 8.39 14.36
CA LEU A 257 7.94 9.34 13.38
C LEU A 257 8.01 10.78 13.90
N GLU A 258 7.78 11.74 13.00
CA GLU A 258 7.78 13.15 13.34
C GLU A 258 6.59 13.53 14.25
N PRO A 259 6.76 14.52 15.13
CA PRO A 259 5.65 15.02 15.94
C PRO A 259 4.46 15.46 15.08
N GLY A 260 3.28 14.99 15.46
CA GLY A 260 2.03 15.24 14.75
C GLY A 260 1.79 14.31 13.56
N ASP A 261 2.73 13.41 13.22
CA ASP A 261 2.46 12.37 12.23
C ASP A 261 1.34 11.46 12.69
N THR A 262 0.48 11.12 11.76
CA THR A 262 -0.72 10.29 11.95
C THR A 262 -1.07 9.64 10.62
N VAL A 263 -2.20 8.94 10.54
CA VAL A 263 -2.67 8.38 9.28
C VAL A 263 -3.64 9.36 8.63
N ILE A 264 -3.51 9.57 7.33
CA ILE A 264 -4.55 10.16 6.49
C ILE A 264 -5.16 9.04 5.65
N ASP A 265 -6.45 8.78 5.87
CA ASP A 265 -7.29 7.85 5.11
C ASP A 265 -8.06 8.67 4.07
N PHE A 266 -8.24 8.16 2.86
CA PHE A 266 -8.85 8.93 1.80
C PHE A 266 -9.67 8.10 0.82
N VAL A 267 -10.66 8.76 0.25
CA VAL A 267 -11.44 8.30 -0.90
C VAL A 267 -11.58 9.46 -1.88
N VAL A 268 -11.23 9.23 -3.12
CA VAL A 268 -11.30 10.23 -4.19
C VAL A 268 -12.14 9.67 -5.31
N SER A 269 -13.18 10.39 -5.68
CA SER A 269 -14.15 9.96 -6.69
C SER A 269 -13.93 10.75 -7.99
N ARG A 270 -13.84 10.04 -9.12
CA ARG A 270 -13.83 10.69 -10.43
C ARG A 270 -15.24 11.13 -10.79
N THR A 271 -15.47 12.43 -10.95
CA THR A 271 -16.79 13.01 -11.29
C THR A 271 -16.91 13.35 -12.76
N HIS A 272 -15.78 13.51 -13.45
CA HIS A 272 -15.74 13.76 -14.90
C HIS A 272 -14.44 13.27 -15.53
#